data_0c0a9d9ce4fcf0976f070dc650e76ac8
#
_entry.id   0c0a9d9ce4fcf0976f070dc650e76ac8
#
_cell.length_a   1.000
_cell.length_b   1.000
_cell.length_c   1.000
_cell.angle_alpha   90.00
_cell.angle_beta   90.00
_cell.angle_gamma   90.00
#
_symmetry.space_group_name_H-M   'P 1'
#
loop_
_entity.id
_entity.type
_entity.pdbx_description
1 polymer ?
#
loop_
_entity_poly.entity_id
_entity_poly.type
_entity_poly.pdbx_seq_one_letter_code
_entity_poly.pdbx_strand_id
1 'polypeptide(L)'
;YLLLGAEKGNAIKENQLTSYLSTLLWYKYNWGEKYDFTIKRGKKIWKESLNGISQIDAFPVLKARLGKSLPQFVYTLSPDKQTATLQIMNLYQLPQLKQFCDSVFSVINREHVPNLVIDVRNNKGGSSAGVDMLLSYLSHDAYTLYIKTDLKISSYSKRYNEQKHPETYEEIKNLPDGSLFAIRDSFVEGNRDKADIYKGAVTVLVNESTYSGASTFA
;
A
#
# COMPACT_ATOMS: atom_id res chain seq x y z
N TYR A 1 -20.04 5.94 5.77
CA TYR A 1 -19.89 4.81 6.70
C TYR A 1 -19.18 3.59 6.10
N LEU A 2 -19.19 3.41 4.77
CA LEU A 2 -18.47 2.32 4.12
C LEU A 2 -16.97 2.60 3.95
N LEU A 3 -16.55 3.84 4.14
CA LEU A 3 -15.16 4.25 4.07
C LEU A 3 -14.65 4.43 5.49
N LEU A 4 -14.10 3.37 5.99
CA LEU A 4 -13.62 3.17 7.35
C LEU A 4 -12.92 4.42 7.90
N GLY A 5 -13.52 5.01 8.95
CA GLY A 5 -12.86 5.94 9.85
C GLY A 5 -12.37 7.27 9.28
N ALA A 6 -12.58 7.55 7.99
CA ALA A 6 -12.10 8.79 7.40
C ALA A 6 -12.99 9.97 7.81
N GLU A 7 -12.40 11.00 8.37
CA GLU A 7 -13.06 12.24 8.74
C GLU A 7 -13.63 13.00 7.54
N LYS A 8 -14.57 13.92 7.77
CA LYS A 8 -15.12 14.77 6.72
C LYS A 8 -14.00 15.62 6.09
N GLY A 9 -13.91 15.63 4.75
CA GLY A 9 -12.86 16.34 4.02
C GLY A 9 -11.54 15.60 3.89
N ASN A 10 -11.50 14.32 4.23
CA ASN A 10 -10.30 13.50 4.08
C ASN A 10 -10.08 13.10 2.61
N ALA A 11 -8.93 13.45 2.06
CA ALA A 11 -8.57 13.19 0.66
C ALA A 11 -8.58 11.67 0.30
N ILE A 12 -8.25 10.79 1.24
CA ILE A 12 -8.34 9.34 1.05
C ILE A 12 -9.78 8.92 0.79
N LYS A 13 -10.73 9.47 1.57
CA LYS A 13 -12.15 9.18 1.43
C LYS A 13 -12.70 9.63 0.07
N GLU A 14 -12.32 10.82 -0.38
CA GLU A 14 -12.71 11.35 -1.68
C GLU A 14 -12.15 10.53 -2.83
N ASN A 15 -10.88 10.14 -2.74
CA ASN A 15 -10.24 9.27 -3.71
C ASN A 15 -10.89 7.89 -3.77
N GLN A 16 -11.20 7.29 -2.63
CA GLN A 16 -11.90 6.00 -2.56
C GLN A 16 -13.33 6.09 -3.11
N LEU A 17 -14.07 7.15 -2.81
CA LEU A 17 -15.39 7.38 -3.39
C LEU A 17 -15.32 7.46 -4.90
N THR A 18 -14.37 8.21 -5.44
CA THR A 18 -14.19 8.36 -6.88
C THR A 18 -13.84 7.03 -7.55
N SER A 19 -12.92 6.26 -6.92
CA SER A 19 -12.40 5.01 -7.49
C SER A 19 -13.37 3.83 -7.39
N TYR A 20 -14.19 3.78 -6.34
CA TYR A 20 -15.05 2.63 -6.01
C TYR A 20 -16.53 2.96 -5.95
N LEU A 21 -16.97 4.10 -6.47
CA LEU A 21 -18.36 4.56 -6.37
C LEU A 21 -19.35 3.50 -6.85
N SER A 22 -19.13 2.91 -8.01
CA SER A 22 -20.00 1.90 -8.59
C SER A 22 -20.10 0.65 -7.69
N THR A 23 -18.98 0.17 -7.19
CA THR A 23 -18.92 -0.98 -6.26
C THR A 23 -19.64 -0.68 -4.96
N LEU A 24 -19.46 0.53 -4.40
CA LEU A 24 -20.11 0.96 -3.17
C LEU A 24 -21.61 1.11 -3.34
N LEU A 25 -22.08 1.63 -4.45
CA LEU A 25 -23.49 1.75 -4.78
C LEU A 25 -24.14 0.37 -4.94
N TRP A 26 -23.48 -0.52 -5.66
CA TRP A 26 -23.93 -1.90 -5.80
C TRP A 26 -24.03 -2.60 -4.44
N TYR A 27 -22.99 -2.55 -3.63
CA TYR A 27 -22.92 -3.22 -2.33
C TYR A 27 -23.98 -2.69 -1.35
N LYS A 28 -24.19 -1.36 -1.31
CA LYS A 28 -25.10 -0.73 -0.34
C LYS A 28 -26.56 -0.82 -0.76
N TYR A 29 -26.84 -0.67 -2.04
CA TYR A 29 -28.20 -0.50 -2.53
C TYR A 29 -28.68 -1.68 -3.36
N ASN A 30 -27.80 -2.66 -3.61
CA ASN A 30 -28.06 -3.79 -4.52
C ASN A 30 -28.71 -3.29 -5.83
N TRP A 31 -28.18 -2.18 -6.36
CA TRP A 31 -28.68 -1.59 -7.58
C TRP A 31 -28.44 -2.57 -8.73
N GLY A 32 -29.54 -2.90 -9.41
CA GLY A 32 -29.53 -3.86 -10.48
C GLY A 32 -28.87 -3.33 -11.76
N GLU A 33 -29.52 -3.58 -12.89
CA GLU A 33 -28.90 -3.35 -14.21
C GLU A 33 -29.00 -1.90 -14.69
N LYS A 34 -29.75 -1.01 -14.01
CA LYS A 34 -29.98 0.36 -14.43
C LYS A 34 -29.73 1.36 -13.31
N TYR A 35 -29.04 2.45 -13.66
CA TYR A 35 -28.65 3.51 -12.74
C TYR A 35 -29.17 4.86 -13.23
N ASP A 36 -29.95 5.55 -12.40
CA ASP A 36 -30.44 6.89 -12.67
C ASP A 36 -29.63 7.92 -11.90
N PHE A 37 -29.05 8.88 -12.61
CA PHE A 37 -28.20 9.91 -12.03
C PHE A 37 -28.78 11.30 -12.25
N THR A 38 -28.61 12.17 -11.26
CA THR A 38 -28.73 13.61 -11.44
C THR A 38 -27.32 14.19 -11.47
N ILE A 39 -26.92 14.72 -12.60
CA ILE A 39 -25.57 15.23 -12.83
C ILE A 39 -25.61 16.77 -12.78
N LYS A 40 -24.64 17.35 -12.04
CA LYS A 40 -24.42 18.79 -11.97
C LYS A 40 -23.03 19.14 -12.47
N ARG A 41 -22.96 20.03 -13.48
CA ARG A 41 -21.70 20.60 -13.96
C ARG A 41 -21.82 22.13 -14.02
N GLY A 42 -21.18 22.81 -13.11
CA GLY A 42 -21.37 24.24 -12.90
C GLY A 42 -22.82 24.57 -12.54
N LYS A 43 -23.51 25.39 -13.34
CA LYS A 43 -24.93 25.72 -13.16
C LYS A 43 -25.90 24.78 -13.87
N LYS A 44 -25.41 23.89 -14.74
CA LYS A 44 -26.24 22.95 -15.51
C LYS A 44 -26.52 21.71 -14.70
N ILE A 45 -27.81 21.31 -14.61
CA ILE A 45 -28.29 20.11 -13.96
C ILE A 45 -29.10 19.32 -14.97
N TRP A 46 -28.88 17.99 -15.08
CA TRP A 46 -29.69 17.12 -15.94
C TRP A 46 -29.77 15.71 -15.32
N LYS A 47 -30.71 14.92 -15.79
CA LYS A 47 -30.84 13.52 -15.42
C LYS A 47 -30.33 12.64 -16.55
N GLU A 48 -29.67 11.54 -16.18
CA GLU A 48 -29.14 10.53 -17.08
C GLU A 48 -29.44 9.16 -16.52
N SER A 49 -29.76 8.22 -17.43
CA SER A 49 -30.02 6.82 -17.11
C SER A 49 -29.00 5.96 -17.84
N LEU A 50 -28.22 5.19 -17.09
CA LEU A 50 -27.17 4.32 -17.65
C LEU A 50 -27.45 2.87 -17.28
N ASN A 51 -27.26 1.97 -18.24
CA ASN A 51 -27.25 0.55 -17.97
C ASN A 51 -25.92 0.16 -17.32
N GLY A 52 -25.99 -0.67 -16.29
CA GLY A 52 -24.82 -1.31 -15.73
C GLY A 52 -24.23 -2.33 -16.70
N ILE A 53 -22.92 -2.50 -16.64
CA ILE A 53 -22.24 -3.60 -17.33
C ILE A 53 -21.57 -4.50 -16.28
N SER A 54 -21.47 -5.77 -16.58
CA SER A 54 -20.76 -6.69 -15.68
C SER A 54 -19.30 -6.29 -15.53
N GLN A 55 -18.68 -6.65 -14.40
CA GLN A 55 -17.24 -6.40 -14.19
C GLN A 55 -16.39 -7.13 -15.25
N ILE A 56 -16.84 -8.30 -15.69
CA ILE A 56 -16.17 -9.08 -16.74
C ILE A 56 -16.16 -8.32 -18.07
N ASP A 57 -17.30 -7.72 -18.45
CA ASP A 57 -17.44 -6.95 -19.69
C ASP A 57 -16.75 -5.59 -19.61
N ALA A 58 -16.72 -4.99 -18.41
CA ALA A 58 -16.05 -3.71 -18.18
C ALA A 58 -14.51 -3.83 -18.25
N PHE A 59 -13.95 -4.95 -17.84
CA PHE A 59 -12.50 -5.13 -17.71
C PHE A 59 -11.73 -4.92 -19.03
N PRO A 60 -12.10 -5.49 -20.18
CA PRO A 60 -11.41 -5.24 -21.44
C PRO A 60 -11.43 -3.77 -21.86
N VAL A 61 -12.56 -3.08 -21.65
CA VAL A 61 -12.74 -1.66 -21.99
C VAL A 61 -11.86 -0.79 -21.09
N LEU A 62 -11.85 -1.07 -19.79
CA LEU A 62 -10.98 -0.38 -18.82
C LEU A 62 -9.51 -0.60 -19.15
N LYS A 63 -9.11 -1.85 -19.44
CA LYS A 63 -7.75 -2.20 -19.83
C LYS A 63 -7.30 -1.47 -21.10
N ALA A 64 -8.17 -1.39 -22.10
CA ALA A 64 -7.90 -0.67 -23.34
C ALA A 64 -7.76 0.85 -23.11
N ARG A 65 -8.55 1.44 -22.19
CA ARG A 65 -8.49 2.87 -21.85
C ARG A 65 -7.30 3.22 -20.96
N LEU A 66 -6.93 2.35 -20.02
CA LEU A 66 -5.80 2.55 -19.12
C LEU A 66 -4.45 2.38 -19.82
N GLY A 67 -4.43 1.85 -21.02
CA GLY A 67 -3.22 1.63 -21.80
C GLY A 67 -2.34 0.52 -21.23
N LYS A 68 -1.06 0.59 -21.55
CA LYS A 68 -0.06 -0.36 -21.01
C LYS A 68 0.04 -0.18 -19.50
N SER A 69 0.09 -1.30 -18.78
CA SER A 69 0.41 -1.30 -17.34
C SER A 69 1.68 -0.46 -17.11
N LEU A 70 1.58 0.52 -16.23
CA LEU A 70 2.76 1.28 -15.82
C LEU A 70 3.80 0.33 -15.22
N PRO A 71 5.09 0.56 -15.49
CA PRO A 71 6.15 -0.23 -14.84
C PRO A 71 5.99 -0.16 -13.33
N GLN A 72 6.17 -1.30 -12.67
CA GLN A 72 5.98 -1.38 -11.21
C GLN A 72 7.14 -0.74 -10.44
N PHE A 73 8.31 -0.72 -11.05
CA PHE A 73 9.54 -0.15 -10.51
C PHE A 73 10.22 0.68 -11.60
N VAL A 74 10.55 1.92 -11.28
CA VAL A 74 11.22 2.83 -12.20
C VAL A 74 12.40 3.49 -11.49
N TYR A 75 13.55 3.50 -12.13
CA TYR A 75 14.73 4.22 -11.71
C TYR A 75 15.05 5.35 -12.67
N THR A 76 15.33 6.52 -12.14
CA THR A 76 15.87 7.65 -12.91
C THR A 76 17.00 8.30 -12.14
N LEU A 77 18.02 8.75 -12.86
CA LEU A 77 19.14 9.52 -12.33
C LEU A 77 19.13 10.88 -12.99
N SER A 78 19.28 11.94 -12.20
CA SER A 78 19.40 13.30 -12.74
C SER A 78 20.66 13.44 -13.61
N PRO A 79 20.67 14.30 -14.63
CA PRO A 79 21.83 14.48 -15.54
C PRO A 79 23.12 14.86 -14.83
N ASP A 80 23.01 15.60 -13.73
CA ASP A 80 24.13 16.01 -12.87
C ASP A 80 24.54 14.94 -11.85
N LYS A 81 23.86 13.77 -11.85
CA LYS A 81 24.05 12.66 -10.91
C LYS A 81 23.87 13.03 -9.43
N GLN A 82 23.20 14.14 -9.12
CA GLN A 82 22.98 14.58 -7.75
C GLN A 82 21.75 13.95 -7.10
N THR A 83 20.81 13.44 -7.91
CA THR A 83 19.55 12.88 -7.37
C THR A 83 19.16 11.63 -8.14
N ALA A 84 18.95 10.55 -7.40
CA ALA A 84 18.32 9.33 -7.90
C ALA A 84 16.87 9.30 -7.46
N THR A 85 15.96 8.86 -8.32
CA THR A 85 14.54 8.66 -7.99
C THR A 85 14.17 7.22 -8.26
N LEU A 86 13.60 6.57 -7.23
CA LEU A 86 13.02 5.23 -7.30
C LEU A 86 11.50 5.35 -7.16
N GLN A 87 10.76 5.04 -8.21
CA GLN A 87 9.32 4.90 -8.13
C GLN A 87 8.97 3.44 -7.86
N ILE A 88 8.22 3.19 -6.79
CA ILE A 88 7.84 1.86 -6.32
C ILE A 88 6.33 1.80 -6.21
N MET A 89 5.66 1.06 -7.10
CA MET A 89 4.20 1.04 -7.20
C MET A 89 3.54 -0.04 -6.34
N ASN A 90 4.28 -1.03 -5.87
CA ASN A 90 3.81 -2.06 -4.93
C ASN A 90 4.95 -2.71 -4.16
N LEU A 91 4.59 -3.40 -3.06
CA LEU A 91 5.52 -4.14 -2.19
C LEU A 91 5.18 -5.64 -2.12
N TYR A 92 4.47 -6.18 -3.14
CA TYR A 92 4.10 -7.61 -3.19
C TYR A 92 5.07 -8.44 -4.01
N GLN A 93 5.66 -7.89 -5.06
CA GLN A 93 6.50 -8.61 -6.02
C GLN A 93 7.94 -8.72 -5.50
N LEU A 94 8.12 -9.48 -4.42
CA LEU A 94 9.40 -9.55 -3.69
C LEU A 94 10.61 -9.89 -4.55
N PRO A 95 10.58 -10.89 -5.46
CA PRO A 95 11.73 -11.19 -6.30
C PRO A 95 12.11 -10.04 -7.22
N GLN A 96 11.12 -9.41 -7.84
CA GLN A 96 11.32 -8.26 -8.75
C GLN A 96 11.78 -7.03 -8.00
N LEU A 97 11.19 -6.76 -6.81
CA LEU A 97 11.60 -5.67 -5.93
C LEU A 97 13.06 -5.86 -5.50
N LYS A 98 13.44 -7.08 -5.09
CA LYS A 98 14.82 -7.39 -4.72
C LYS A 98 15.79 -7.13 -5.86
N GLN A 99 15.52 -7.67 -7.04
CA GLN A 99 16.36 -7.50 -8.23
C GLN A 99 16.50 -6.01 -8.60
N PHE A 100 15.39 -5.26 -8.52
CA PHE A 100 15.40 -3.82 -8.76
C PHE A 100 16.27 -3.09 -7.73
N CYS A 101 16.09 -3.35 -6.45
CA CYS A 101 16.87 -2.73 -5.38
C CYS A 101 18.36 -3.09 -5.49
N ASP A 102 18.71 -4.38 -5.67
CA ASP A 102 20.11 -4.81 -5.83
C ASP A 102 20.79 -4.02 -6.96
N SER A 103 20.13 -3.92 -8.11
CA SER A 103 20.67 -3.21 -9.27
C SER A 103 20.83 -1.71 -9.01
N VAL A 104 19.79 -1.07 -8.48
CA VAL A 104 19.77 0.39 -8.32
C VAL A 104 20.71 0.84 -7.20
N PHE A 105 20.67 0.19 -6.03
CA PHE A 105 21.53 0.57 -4.90
C PHE A 105 23.00 0.33 -5.21
N SER A 106 23.34 -0.70 -5.99
CA SER A 106 24.72 -0.88 -6.51
C SER A 106 25.16 0.30 -7.36
N VAL A 107 24.29 0.81 -8.25
CA VAL A 107 24.60 1.95 -9.11
C VAL A 107 24.75 3.24 -8.31
N ILE A 108 23.77 3.59 -7.48
CA ILE A 108 23.78 4.87 -6.73
C ILE A 108 24.92 4.95 -5.72
N ASN A 109 25.31 3.82 -5.12
CA ASN A 109 26.45 3.76 -4.21
C ASN A 109 27.78 3.89 -4.97
N ARG A 110 27.93 3.20 -6.11
CA ARG A 110 29.13 3.32 -6.96
C ARG A 110 29.32 4.73 -7.51
N GLU A 111 28.23 5.37 -7.94
CA GLU A 111 28.25 6.74 -8.48
C GLU A 111 28.26 7.81 -7.37
N HIS A 112 28.23 7.41 -6.09
CA HIS A 112 28.20 8.31 -4.92
C HIS A 112 27.08 9.37 -5.00
N VAL A 113 25.89 8.95 -5.43
CA VAL A 113 24.71 9.84 -5.56
C VAL A 113 24.30 10.36 -4.18
N PRO A 114 24.32 11.67 -3.91
CA PRO A 114 24.10 12.19 -2.56
C PRO A 114 22.63 12.22 -2.11
N ASN A 115 21.67 12.26 -3.06
CA ASN A 115 20.26 12.38 -2.74
C ASN A 115 19.45 11.24 -3.39
N LEU A 116 18.60 10.60 -2.58
CA LEU A 116 17.71 9.55 -3.01
C LEU A 116 16.25 9.96 -2.74
N VAL A 117 15.44 9.96 -3.78
CA VAL A 117 14.00 10.14 -3.69
C VAL A 117 13.33 8.78 -3.89
N ILE A 118 12.53 8.35 -2.91
CA ILE A 118 11.71 7.14 -3.01
C ILE A 118 10.26 7.55 -3.16
N ASP A 119 9.71 7.37 -4.36
CA ASP A 119 8.35 7.75 -4.70
C ASP A 119 7.40 6.56 -4.52
N VAL A 120 6.64 6.59 -3.43
CA VAL A 120 5.58 5.62 -3.12
C VAL A 120 4.18 6.23 -3.27
N ARG A 121 4.06 7.32 -4.01
CA ARG A 121 2.74 7.87 -4.37
C ARG A 121 1.96 6.84 -5.19
N ASN A 122 0.67 6.71 -4.87
CA ASN A 122 -0.24 5.70 -5.45
C ASN A 122 0.11 4.23 -5.13
N ASN A 123 1.11 3.95 -4.33
CA ASN A 123 1.43 2.61 -3.87
C ASN A 123 0.41 2.15 -2.82
N LYS A 124 -0.36 1.11 -3.12
CA LYS A 124 -1.40 0.55 -2.25
C LYS A 124 -0.85 -0.38 -1.16
N GLY A 125 0.47 -0.47 -1.05
CA GLY A 125 1.13 -1.30 -0.06
C GLY A 125 1.61 -2.64 -0.60
N GLY A 126 1.69 -3.60 0.29
CA GLY A 126 2.19 -4.93 0.04
C GLY A 126 2.49 -5.65 1.35
N SER A 127 3.37 -6.63 1.31
CA SER A 127 3.77 -7.37 2.49
C SER A 127 4.76 -6.60 3.36
N SER A 128 4.79 -6.89 4.66
CA SER A 128 5.84 -6.40 5.58
C SER A 128 7.24 -6.81 5.11
N ALA A 129 7.39 -8.00 4.54
CA ALA A 129 8.65 -8.43 3.94
C ALA A 129 9.14 -7.51 2.79
N GLY A 130 8.22 -6.87 2.05
CA GLY A 130 8.58 -5.86 1.06
C GLY A 130 9.05 -4.56 1.68
N VAL A 131 8.46 -4.17 2.81
CA VAL A 131 8.91 -3.02 3.63
C VAL A 131 10.30 -3.29 4.19
N ASP A 132 10.50 -4.43 4.84
CA ASP A 132 11.79 -4.85 5.41
C ASP A 132 12.88 -4.92 4.34
N MET A 133 12.55 -5.48 3.18
CA MET A 133 13.47 -5.54 2.05
C MET A 133 13.95 -4.15 1.63
N LEU A 134 13.03 -3.18 1.48
CA LEU A 134 13.39 -1.83 1.07
C LEU A 134 14.21 -1.12 2.17
N LEU A 135 13.79 -1.24 3.44
CA LEU A 135 14.51 -0.68 4.57
C LEU A 135 15.91 -1.28 4.73
N SER A 136 16.11 -2.55 4.34
CA SER A 136 17.44 -3.19 4.42
C SER A 136 18.52 -2.53 3.55
N TYR A 137 18.16 -1.70 2.58
CA TYR A 137 19.11 -0.89 1.79
C TYR A 137 19.33 0.51 2.37
N LEU A 138 18.56 0.90 3.38
CA LEU A 138 18.54 2.26 3.93
C LEU A 138 18.99 2.32 5.39
N SER A 139 18.79 1.26 6.17
CA SER A 139 19.09 1.25 7.61
C SER A 139 20.21 0.31 7.98
N HIS A 140 21.17 0.83 8.75
CA HIS A 140 22.19 0.04 9.43
C HIS A 140 21.71 -0.50 10.78
N ASP A 141 20.82 0.24 11.43
CA ASP A 141 20.38 -0.03 12.79
C ASP A 141 19.13 -0.90 12.82
N ALA A 142 18.93 -1.59 13.93
CA ALA A 142 17.70 -2.31 14.19
C ALA A 142 16.52 -1.33 14.23
N TYR A 143 15.40 -1.73 13.68
CA TYR A 143 14.17 -0.93 13.67
C TYR A 143 12.96 -1.78 14.02
N THR A 144 11.87 -1.11 14.37
CA THR A 144 10.57 -1.71 14.65
C THR A 144 9.54 -1.09 13.71
N LEU A 145 8.83 -1.90 12.92
CA LEU A 145 7.78 -1.40 12.02
C LEU A 145 6.55 -0.92 12.78
N TYR A 146 6.24 -1.57 13.90
CA TYR A 146 5.08 -1.25 14.72
C TYR A 146 5.48 -1.15 16.19
N ILE A 147 5.11 -0.04 16.84
CA ILE A 147 5.37 0.18 18.27
C ILE A 147 4.45 -0.71 19.11
N LYS A 148 3.23 -0.94 18.62
CA LYS A 148 2.22 -1.72 19.30
C LYS A 148 1.23 -2.31 18.30
N THR A 149 0.93 -3.59 18.46
CA THR A 149 -0.12 -4.29 17.74
C THR A 149 -1.04 -5.00 18.74
N ASP A 150 -2.32 -4.67 18.75
CA ASP A 150 -3.31 -5.31 19.59
C ASP A 150 -4.24 -6.21 18.75
N LEU A 151 -4.31 -7.49 19.11
CA LEU A 151 -5.26 -8.44 18.55
C LEU A 151 -6.55 -8.42 19.38
N LYS A 152 -7.68 -8.11 18.76
CA LYS A 152 -8.98 -8.27 19.39
C LYS A 152 -9.38 -9.75 19.41
N ILE A 153 -9.58 -10.27 20.61
CA ILE A 153 -9.94 -11.68 20.82
C ILE A 153 -11.38 -11.92 20.42
N SER A 154 -11.60 -12.97 19.68
CA SER A 154 -12.91 -13.47 19.23
C SER A 154 -12.82 -14.95 18.88
N SER A 155 -13.96 -15.63 18.78
CA SER A 155 -14.00 -17.01 18.27
C SER A 155 -13.37 -17.16 16.89
N TYR A 156 -13.44 -16.10 16.05
CA TYR A 156 -12.80 -16.07 14.73
C TYR A 156 -11.26 -15.96 14.85
N SER A 157 -10.75 -15.01 15.65
CA SER A 157 -9.30 -14.83 15.81
C SER A 157 -8.64 -16.05 16.45
N LYS A 158 -9.30 -16.72 17.40
CA LYS A 158 -8.83 -17.98 17.99
C LYS A 158 -8.70 -19.07 16.93
N ARG A 159 -9.77 -19.33 16.16
CA ARG A 159 -9.77 -20.35 15.09
C ARG A 159 -8.74 -20.05 13.99
N TYR A 160 -8.58 -18.78 13.62
CA TYR A 160 -7.57 -18.39 12.65
C TYR A 160 -6.15 -18.67 13.15
N ASN A 161 -5.85 -18.28 14.41
CA ASN A 161 -4.53 -18.50 14.99
C ASN A 161 -4.26 -20.00 15.26
N GLU A 162 -5.25 -20.79 15.66
CA GLU A 162 -5.12 -22.24 15.79
C GLU A 162 -4.58 -22.90 14.51
N GLN A 163 -4.99 -22.41 13.35
CA GLN A 163 -4.60 -22.94 12.04
C GLN A 163 -3.30 -22.33 11.48
N LYS A 164 -3.01 -21.08 11.78
CA LYS A 164 -1.96 -20.31 11.11
C LYS A 164 -0.80 -19.90 12.03
N HIS A 165 -1.06 -19.74 13.31
CA HIS A 165 -0.11 -19.25 14.31
C HIS A 165 -0.32 -19.99 15.63
N PRO A 166 0.01 -21.29 15.72
CA PRO A 166 -0.27 -22.12 16.89
C PRO A 166 0.33 -21.56 18.19
N GLU A 167 1.49 -20.93 18.12
CA GLU A 167 2.14 -20.26 19.25
C GLU A 167 1.27 -19.13 19.81
N THR A 168 0.73 -18.28 18.97
CA THR A 168 -0.19 -17.21 19.37
C THR A 168 -1.50 -17.78 19.89
N TYR A 169 -2.00 -18.87 19.29
CA TYR A 169 -3.22 -19.54 19.75
C TYR A 169 -3.09 -20.02 21.19
N GLU A 170 -1.99 -20.64 21.57
CA GLU A 170 -1.75 -21.10 22.94
C GLU A 170 -1.86 -19.98 23.96
N GLU A 171 -1.43 -18.76 23.60
CA GLU A 171 -1.52 -17.58 24.47
C GLU A 171 -2.94 -17.01 24.57
N ILE A 172 -3.73 -17.09 23.49
CA ILE A 172 -5.03 -16.42 23.41
C ILE A 172 -6.25 -17.32 23.62
N LYS A 173 -6.11 -18.66 23.55
CA LYS A 173 -7.23 -19.61 23.56
C LYS A 173 -8.19 -19.46 24.74
N ASN A 174 -7.67 -19.10 25.93
CA ASN A 174 -8.43 -18.93 27.16
C ASN A 174 -8.85 -17.49 27.45
N LEU A 175 -8.46 -16.50 26.60
CA LEU A 175 -8.81 -15.12 26.82
C LEU A 175 -10.30 -14.88 26.48
N PRO A 176 -11.01 -13.98 27.20
CA PRO A 176 -12.40 -13.63 26.91
C PRO A 176 -12.53 -12.98 25.54
N ASP A 177 -13.62 -13.29 24.84
CA ASP A 177 -13.97 -12.59 23.60
C ASP A 177 -14.21 -11.10 23.89
N GLY A 178 -13.69 -10.24 23.02
CA GLY A 178 -13.71 -8.77 23.16
C GLY A 178 -12.50 -8.17 23.86
N SER A 179 -11.66 -8.97 24.57
CA SER A 179 -10.41 -8.49 25.15
C SER A 179 -9.36 -8.17 24.08
N LEU A 180 -8.34 -7.40 24.44
CA LEU A 180 -7.19 -7.09 23.60
C LEU A 180 -5.97 -7.88 24.09
N PHE A 181 -5.28 -8.50 23.17
CA PHE A 181 -4.01 -9.18 23.40
C PHE A 181 -2.92 -8.43 22.64
N ALA A 182 -1.91 -7.96 23.35
CA ALA A 182 -0.77 -7.26 22.73
C ALA A 182 0.15 -8.28 22.04
N ILE A 183 0.26 -8.18 20.75
CA ILE A 183 1.27 -8.89 19.97
C ILE A 183 2.58 -8.14 20.15
N ARG A 184 3.62 -8.82 20.57
CA ARG A 184 4.97 -8.23 20.63
C ARG A 184 5.55 -8.25 19.21
N ASP A 185 5.80 -7.07 18.66
CA ASP A 185 6.54 -6.97 17.42
C ASP A 185 7.99 -7.36 17.65
N SER A 186 8.52 -8.17 16.76
CA SER A 186 9.95 -8.48 16.75
C SER A 186 10.72 -7.27 16.21
N PHE A 187 11.84 -6.96 16.82
CA PHE A 187 12.83 -6.08 16.20
C PHE A 187 13.35 -6.74 14.92
N VAL A 188 13.39 -5.96 13.85
CA VAL A 188 14.16 -6.35 12.66
C VAL A 188 15.58 -5.84 12.90
N GLU A 189 16.54 -6.77 12.96
CA GLU A 189 17.95 -6.38 13.05
C GLU A 189 18.35 -5.66 11.78
N GLY A 190 18.95 -4.49 11.93
CA GLY A 190 19.50 -3.74 10.81
C GLY A 190 20.61 -4.53 10.11
N ASN A 191 20.86 -4.23 8.88
CA ASN A 191 21.79 -4.97 8.02
C ASN A 191 23.21 -4.38 8.12
N ARG A 192 23.83 -4.50 9.30
CA ARG A 192 25.12 -3.86 9.62
C ARG A 192 26.27 -4.25 8.69
N ASP A 193 26.21 -5.45 8.10
CA ASP A 193 27.29 -6.02 7.30
C ASP A 193 27.09 -5.85 5.78
N LYS A 194 26.01 -5.18 5.36
CA LYS A 194 25.72 -4.99 3.94
C LYS A 194 26.50 -3.79 3.39
N ALA A 195 27.42 -4.06 2.48
CA ALA A 195 28.24 -3.03 1.82
C ALA A 195 27.41 -2.02 1.00
N ASP A 196 26.19 -2.41 0.59
CA ASP A 196 25.34 -1.66 -0.32
C ASP A 196 24.31 -0.76 0.37
N ILE A 197 24.43 -0.52 1.68
CA ILE A 197 23.53 0.42 2.37
C ILE A 197 23.81 1.84 1.88
N TYR A 198 22.73 2.51 1.48
CA TYR A 198 22.80 3.89 1.03
C TYR A 198 23.09 4.83 2.21
N LYS A 199 24.02 5.78 2.01
CA LYS A 199 24.51 6.69 3.06
C LYS A 199 24.15 8.16 2.82
N GLY A 200 23.51 8.47 1.68
CA GLY A 200 23.10 9.83 1.35
C GLY A 200 21.76 10.23 1.98
N ALA A 201 21.27 11.40 1.64
CA ALA A 201 19.99 11.90 2.09
C ALA A 201 18.84 11.16 1.40
N VAL A 202 17.80 10.75 2.17
CA VAL A 202 16.62 10.07 1.67
C VAL A 202 15.40 10.96 1.84
N THR A 203 14.63 11.10 0.78
CA THR A 203 13.32 11.77 0.77
C THR A 203 12.26 10.79 0.28
N VAL A 204 11.16 10.63 1.03
CA VAL A 204 10.04 9.78 0.63
C VAL A 204 8.88 10.65 0.14
N LEU A 205 8.38 10.38 -1.06
CA LEU A 205 7.18 11.03 -1.60
C LEU A 205 5.96 10.16 -1.39
N VAL A 206 4.96 10.76 -0.77
CA VAL A 206 3.66 10.13 -0.46
C VAL A 206 2.51 10.96 -1.01
N ASN A 207 1.34 10.34 -1.14
CA ASN A 207 0.07 11.02 -1.40
C ASN A 207 -1.09 10.32 -0.70
N GLU A 208 -2.32 10.80 -0.90
CA GLU A 208 -3.55 10.23 -0.33
C GLU A 208 -3.84 8.78 -0.76
N SER A 209 -3.14 8.30 -1.77
CA SER A 209 -3.23 6.91 -2.26
C SER A 209 -2.10 6.00 -1.76
N THR A 210 -1.13 6.54 -1.02
CA THR A 210 -0.12 5.74 -0.32
C THR A 210 -0.79 5.03 0.85
N TYR A 211 -0.77 3.68 0.87
CA TYR A 211 -1.57 2.92 1.83
C TYR A 211 -0.87 1.65 2.34
N SER A 212 -1.32 1.14 3.52
CA SER A 212 -0.82 -0.12 4.12
C SER A 212 0.71 -0.15 4.22
N GLY A 213 1.38 -1.21 3.75
CA GLY A 213 2.83 -1.34 3.80
C GLY A 213 3.60 -0.13 3.24
N ALA A 214 3.06 0.58 2.23
CA ALA A 214 3.70 1.79 1.73
C ALA A 214 3.64 2.95 2.75
N SER A 215 2.56 3.05 3.53
CA SER A 215 2.47 4.01 4.65
C SER A 215 3.36 3.62 5.83
N THR A 216 3.54 2.30 6.06
CA THR A 216 4.44 1.80 7.09
C THR A 216 5.90 2.10 6.76
N PHE A 217 6.24 2.04 5.46
CA PHE A 217 7.58 2.38 4.98
C PHE A 217 7.88 3.88 5.11
N ALA A 218 6.89 4.75 4.83
CA ALA A 218 7.05 6.21 4.77
C ALA A 218 7.11 6.88 6.16
#